data_03ff295f59ee6a91f96640fca39c2ffb
#
_entry.id   03ff295f59ee6a91f96640fca39c2ffb
#
_cell.length_a   1.000
_cell.length_b   1.000
_cell.length_c   1.000
_cell.angle_alpha   90.00
_cell.angle_beta   90.00
_cell.angle_gamma   90.00
#
_symmetry.space_group_name_H-M   'P 1'
#
loop_
_entity.id
_entity.type
_entity.pdbx_description
1 polymer ?
#
loop_
_entity_poly.entity_id
_entity_poly.type
_entity_poly.pdbx_seq_one_letter_code
_entity_poly.pdbx_strand_id
1 'polypeptide(L)'
;MKKIEAIIRPFKLEDVKIALVNSGIVGMTVSEVRGFGRQKGQVERYRGSEFTVEFLQKLKVEVVVENEKVSSVIDAIAEAAKTGEIGDGKIFISSIDS
;
A
#
# COMPACT_ATOMS: atom_id res chain seq x y z
N MET A 1 2.31 17.08 -11.17
CA MET A 1 2.73 15.70 -10.87
C MET A 1 2.45 15.36 -9.43
N LYS A 2 2.05 14.15 -9.20
CA LYS A 2 1.79 13.65 -7.85
C LYS A 2 2.54 12.37 -7.63
N LYS A 3 2.97 12.16 -6.40
CA LYS A 3 3.55 10.88 -6.01
C LYS A 3 2.48 10.11 -5.24
N ILE A 4 2.29 8.86 -5.62
CA ILE A 4 1.36 7.97 -4.95
C ILE A 4 2.21 6.90 -4.27
N GLU A 5 2.01 6.77 -2.96
CA GLU A 5 2.68 5.73 -2.19
C GLU A 5 1.62 4.78 -1.68
N ALA A 6 1.75 3.51 -2.01
CA ALA A 6 0.79 2.50 -1.57
C ALA A 6 1.51 1.50 -0.69
N ILE A 7 1.00 1.32 0.52
CA ILE A 7 1.52 0.30 1.42
C ILE A 7 0.57 -0.88 1.29
N ILE A 8 1.10 -2.02 0.85
CA ILE A 8 0.26 -3.16 0.50
C ILE A 8 0.79 -4.43 1.15
N ARG A 9 -0.05 -5.45 1.19
CA ARG A 9 0.39 -6.76 1.63
C ARG A 9 1.36 -7.33 0.61
N PRO A 10 2.43 -8.00 1.05
CA PRO A 10 3.45 -8.47 0.11
C PRO A 10 2.91 -9.37 -0.98
N PHE A 11 1.94 -10.22 -0.69
CA PHE A 11 1.46 -11.17 -1.70
C PHE A 11 0.57 -10.50 -2.74
N LYS A 12 0.30 -9.21 -2.59
CA LYS A 12 -0.49 -8.47 -3.58
C LYS A 12 0.38 -7.73 -4.59
N LEU A 13 1.69 -7.84 -4.47
CA LEU A 13 2.57 -7.06 -5.33
C LEU A 13 2.33 -7.34 -6.80
N GLU A 14 2.21 -8.60 -7.17
CA GLU A 14 2.05 -8.93 -8.58
C GLU A 14 0.75 -8.35 -9.13
N ASP A 15 -0.34 -8.45 -8.37
CA ASP A 15 -1.62 -7.91 -8.82
C ASP A 15 -1.54 -6.40 -8.99
N VAL A 16 -0.87 -5.72 -8.06
CA VAL A 16 -0.74 -4.27 -8.14
C VAL A 16 0.15 -3.88 -9.32
N LYS A 17 1.23 -4.63 -9.55
CA LYS A 17 2.11 -4.36 -10.68
C LYS A 17 1.34 -4.45 -11.99
N ILE A 18 0.56 -5.52 -12.14
CA ILE A 18 -0.21 -5.70 -13.37
C ILE A 18 -1.21 -4.57 -13.55
N ALA A 19 -1.89 -4.18 -12.47
CA ALA A 19 -2.86 -3.09 -12.54
C ALA A 19 -2.20 -1.79 -12.96
N LEU A 20 -1.01 -1.51 -12.44
CA LEU A 20 -0.29 -0.28 -12.78
C LEU A 20 0.17 -0.30 -14.22
N VAL A 21 0.71 -1.43 -14.68
CA VAL A 21 1.14 -1.54 -16.07
C VAL A 21 -0.06 -1.35 -17.00
N ASN A 22 -1.19 -1.95 -16.65
CA ASN A 22 -2.40 -1.79 -17.45
C ASN A 22 -2.93 -0.37 -17.44
N SER A 23 -2.56 0.43 -16.44
CA SER A 23 -2.95 1.83 -16.37
C SER A 23 -1.94 2.74 -17.08
N GLY A 24 -0.97 2.16 -17.75
CA GLY A 24 0.01 2.94 -18.51
C GLY A 24 1.21 3.38 -17.70
N ILE A 25 1.39 2.85 -16.50
CA ILE A 25 2.52 3.23 -15.66
C ILE A 25 3.72 2.41 -16.10
N VAL A 26 4.83 3.08 -16.39
CA VAL A 26 6.02 2.40 -16.87
C VAL A 26 7.13 2.31 -15.83
N GLY A 27 7.01 3.02 -14.74
CA GLY A 27 8.04 2.96 -13.71
C GLY A 27 7.44 2.97 -12.34
N MET A 28 7.98 2.15 -11.46
CA MET A 28 7.55 2.13 -10.07
C MET A 28 8.73 1.72 -9.22
N THR A 29 8.73 2.17 -7.99
CA THR A 29 9.74 1.79 -7.01
C THR A 29 9.07 0.97 -5.94
N VAL A 30 9.69 -0.14 -5.57
CA VAL A 30 9.14 -1.00 -4.53
C VAL A 30 10.17 -1.13 -3.43
N SER A 31 9.75 -0.94 -2.19
CA SER A 31 10.64 -1.15 -1.05
C SER A 31 9.92 -1.99 0.00
N GLU A 32 10.70 -2.71 0.76
CA GLU A 32 10.17 -3.50 1.87
C GLU A 32 10.11 -2.60 3.08
N VAL A 33 8.97 -2.62 3.74
CA VAL A 33 8.77 -1.80 4.93
C VAL A 33 8.09 -2.64 5.99
N ARG A 34 8.09 -2.18 7.22
CA ARG A 34 7.39 -2.84 8.29
C ARG A 34 6.35 -1.88 8.82
N GLY A 35 5.16 -2.39 9.03
CA GLY A 35 4.08 -1.56 9.49
C GLY A 35 3.43 -2.14 10.72
N PHE A 36 2.92 -1.25 11.55
CA PHE A 36 2.17 -1.62 12.73
C PHE A 36 0.81 -0.98 12.59
N GLY A 37 -0.24 -1.78 12.79
CA GLY A 37 -1.58 -1.25 12.70
C GLY A 37 -2.57 -2.36 12.98
N ARG A 38 -3.84 -2.11 12.70
CA ARG A 38 -4.83 -3.12 12.90
C ARG A 38 -4.79 -4.12 11.79
N GLN A 39 -4.85 -5.38 12.13
CA GLN A 39 -4.87 -6.42 11.13
C GLN A 39 -5.56 -7.62 11.72
N LYS A 40 -6.45 -8.25 10.95
CA LYS A 40 -7.16 -9.40 11.42
C LYS A 40 -6.17 -10.50 11.76
N GLY A 41 -6.41 -11.16 12.87
CA GLY A 41 -5.52 -12.22 13.32
C GLY A 41 -4.42 -11.73 14.22
N GLN A 42 -4.27 -10.43 14.33
CA GLN A 42 -3.26 -9.89 15.19
C GLN A 42 -3.82 -9.87 16.60
N VAL A 43 -3.08 -10.42 17.53
CA VAL A 43 -3.52 -10.47 18.90
C VAL A 43 -2.81 -9.39 19.68
N GLU A 44 -3.56 -8.57 20.38
CA GLU A 44 -3.00 -7.54 21.19
C GLU A 44 -3.50 -7.68 22.59
N ARG A 45 -2.60 -7.83 23.52
CA ARG A 45 -2.94 -7.92 24.91
C ARG A 45 -2.12 -6.93 25.63
N TYR A 46 -2.64 -6.35 26.64
CA TYR A 46 -1.97 -5.30 27.33
C TYR A 46 -2.01 -5.53 28.79
N ARG A 47 -0.94 -5.21 29.44
CA ARG A 47 -0.79 -5.31 30.84
C ARG A 47 -0.77 -6.73 31.22
N GLY A 48 -1.16 -7.14 32.21
CA GLY A 48 -1.07 -8.46 32.64
C GLY A 48 -1.46 -9.43 31.63
N SER A 49 -2.08 -8.98 30.60
CA SER A 49 -2.30 -9.88 29.55
C SER A 49 -1.36 -9.45 28.49
N GLU A 50 -0.34 -9.06 28.59
CA GLU A 50 0.65 -8.82 27.71
C GLU A 50 0.21 -8.42 26.40
N PHE A 51 0.48 -7.31 26.06
CA PHE A 51 0.18 -6.73 24.79
C PHE A 51 1.38 -6.96 23.90
N THR A 52 1.21 -7.73 22.88
CA THR A 52 2.27 -7.97 21.93
C THR A 52 1.99 -7.13 20.71
N VAL A 53 2.94 -6.28 20.39
CA VAL A 53 2.83 -5.46 19.20
C VAL A 53 3.90 -5.94 18.25
N GLU A 54 3.51 -6.33 17.07
CA GLU A 54 4.46 -6.82 16.10
C GLU A 54 4.40 -5.97 14.87
N PHE A 55 5.56 -5.73 14.30
CA PHE A 55 5.61 -5.06 13.01
C PHE A 55 5.48 -6.12 11.94
N LEU A 56 4.57 -5.88 11.03
CA LEU A 56 4.32 -6.81 9.94
C LEU A 56 5.01 -6.29 8.69
N GLN A 57 5.50 -7.22 7.91
CA GLN A 57 6.15 -6.87 6.68
C GLN A 57 5.13 -6.42 5.66
N LYS A 58 5.40 -5.32 5.01
CA LYS A 58 4.56 -4.77 3.96
C LYS A 58 5.47 -4.33 2.83
N LEU A 59 4.89 -3.99 1.71
CA LEU A 59 5.63 -3.41 0.61
C LEU A 59 5.11 -2.01 0.35
N LYS A 60 6.03 -1.13 0.00
CA LYS A 60 5.67 0.22 -0.41
C LYS A 60 5.93 0.34 -1.90
N VAL A 61 4.90 0.68 -2.64
CA VAL A 61 4.98 0.90 -4.07
C VAL A 61 4.83 2.40 -4.31
N GLU A 62 5.79 2.99 -5.01
CA GLU A 62 5.77 4.43 -5.28
C GLU A 62 5.75 4.67 -6.76
N VAL A 63 4.84 5.51 -7.21
CA VAL A 63 4.78 5.93 -8.61
C VAL A 63 4.55 7.43 -8.65
N VAL A 64 5.05 8.09 -9.70
CA VAL A 64 4.82 9.50 -9.92
C VAL A 64 3.99 9.61 -11.19
N VAL A 65 2.89 10.33 -11.11
CA VAL A 65 1.94 10.37 -12.21
C VAL A 65 1.47 11.81 -12.46
N GLU A 66 0.97 12.04 -13.65
CA GLU A 66 0.35 13.31 -13.98
C GLU A 66 -0.91 13.47 -13.15
N ASN A 67 -1.27 14.73 -12.86
CA ASN A 67 -2.44 14.99 -12.03
C ASN A 67 -3.70 14.33 -12.56
N GLU A 68 -3.85 14.29 -13.87
CA GLU A 68 -5.05 13.74 -14.47
C GLU A 68 -5.20 12.23 -14.27
N LYS A 69 -4.12 11.57 -13.97
CA LYS A 69 -4.16 10.10 -13.82
C LYS A 69 -4.32 9.64 -12.38
N VAL A 70 -4.30 10.57 -11.44
CA VAL A 70 -4.28 10.20 -10.03
C VAL A 70 -5.46 9.32 -9.66
N SER A 71 -6.67 9.75 -10.00
CA SER A 71 -7.86 9.00 -9.61
C SER A 71 -7.87 7.58 -10.17
N SER A 72 -7.55 7.44 -11.47
CA SER A 72 -7.60 6.12 -12.08
C SER A 72 -6.52 5.20 -11.52
N VAL A 73 -5.35 5.76 -11.21
CA VAL A 73 -4.26 4.95 -10.66
C VAL A 73 -4.59 4.52 -9.24
N ILE A 74 -5.15 5.41 -8.44
CA ILE A 74 -5.57 5.06 -7.08
C ILE A 74 -6.60 3.95 -7.11
N ASP A 75 -7.59 4.08 -7.99
CA ASP A 75 -8.63 3.06 -8.10
C ASP A 75 -8.05 1.72 -8.51
N ALA A 76 -7.10 1.72 -9.43
CA ALA A 76 -6.47 0.50 -9.89
C ALA A 76 -5.70 -0.19 -8.76
N ILE A 77 -4.93 0.60 -7.99
CA ILE A 77 -4.17 0.04 -6.88
C ILE A 77 -5.11 -0.50 -5.81
N ALA A 78 -6.13 0.28 -5.46
CA ALA A 78 -7.04 -0.11 -4.40
C ALA A 78 -7.78 -1.40 -4.76
N GLU A 79 -8.21 -1.52 -5.99
CA GLU A 79 -8.92 -2.72 -6.42
C GLU A 79 -7.99 -3.93 -6.42
N ALA A 80 -6.76 -3.75 -6.88
CA ALA A 80 -5.82 -4.86 -6.99
C ALA A 80 -5.30 -5.31 -5.61
N ALA A 81 -5.20 -4.40 -4.66
CA ALA A 81 -4.58 -4.70 -3.38
C ALA A 81 -5.55 -5.16 -2.30
N LYS A 82 -6.84 -4.99 -2.52
CA LYS A 82 -7.78 -5.26 -1.43
C LYS A 82 -8.01 -6.73 -1.22
N THR A 83 -8.20 -7.13 0.03
CA THR A 83 -8.65 -8.46 0.37
C THR A 83 -9.99 -8.39 1.08
N GLY A 84 -10.41 -7.22 1.53
CA GLY A 84 -11.62 -7.04 2.32
C GLY A 84 -11.37 -7.15 3.81
N GLU A 85 -10.13 -7.41 4.21
CA GLU A 85 -9.79 -7.54 5.63
C GLU A 85 -9.13 -6.28 6.13
N ILE A 86 -9.21 -6.04 7.42
CA ILE A 86 -8.51 -4.93 8.03
C ILE A 86 -7.01 -5.14 7.81
N GLY A 87 -6.32 -4.08 7.47
CA GLY A 87 -4.88 -4.17 7.24
C GLY A 87 -4.52 -4.35 5.80
N ASP A 88 -5.46 -4.12 4.88
CA ASP A 88 -5.16 -4.22 3.45
C ASP A 88 -4.11 -3.21 3.02
N GLY A 89 -4.10 -2.04 3.63
CA GLY A 89 -3.07 -1.07 3.29
C GLY A 89 -3.57 0.35 3.34
N LYS A 90 -2.77 1.24 2.79
CA LYS A 90 -3.09 2.67 2.74
C LYS A 90 -2.42 3.28 1.54
N ILE A 91 -2.98 4.37 1.07
CA ILE A 91 -2.44 5.09 -0.07
C ILE A 91 -2.25 6.53 0.35
N PHE A 92 -1.07 7.07 0.09
CA PHE A 92 -0.75 8.46 0.36
C PHE A 92 -0.45 9.16 -0.96
N ILE A 93 -0.85 10.41 -1.05
CA ILE A 93 -0.63 11.21 -2.24
C ILE A 93 0.06 12.49 -1.83
N SER A 94 1.11 12.85 -2.53
CA SER A 94 1.78 14.11 -2.25
C SER A 94 2.12 14.80 -3.56
N SER A 95 2.25 16.12 -3.49
CA SER A 95 2.64 16.88 -4.66
C SER A 95 4.13 16.82 -4.86
N ILE A 96 4.55 16.81 -6.10
CA ILE A 96 5.95 16.81 -6.46
C ILE A 96 6.28 18.16 -7.06
N ASP A 97 7.26 18.82 -6.47
CA ASP A 97 7.77 20.07 -7.01
C ASP A 97 9.05 19.73 -7.75
N SER A 98 9.13 20.00 -8.99
CA SER A 98 10.35 19.67 -9.71
C SER A 98 10.81 20.75 -10.64
#